data_4671b8d2100975ec1e38781441bcce00
#
_entry.id   4671b8d2100975ec1e38781441bcce00
#
_cell.length_a   1.000
_cell.length_b   1.000
_cell.length_c   1.000
_cell.angle_alpha   90.00
_cell.angle_beta   90.00
_cell.angle_gamma   90.00
#
_symmetry.space_group_name_H-M   'P 1'
#
loop_
_entity.id
_entity.type
_entity.pdbx_description
1 polymer ?
#
loop_
_entity_poly.entity_id
_entity_poly.type
_entity_poly.pdbx_seq_one_letter_code
_entity_poly.pdbx_strand_id
1 'polypeptide(L)'
;MGAGPYRLLDTRYGIDAPAKRVGAGGTLAVKVAGIGGIPLGATSVLVNLTGTGPTATTHLTAFGAGSLPGVMNLNLATGETRTVLAVIPLDSNGYIHIHNANGSVNVIADLEGSFG
;
A
#
# COMPACT_ATOMS: atom_id res chain seq x y z
N MET A 1 6.98 -3.92 -16.86
CA MET A 1 6.81 -2.72 -17.61
C MET A 1 6.65 -1.53 -16.65
N GLY A 2 7.39 -0.48 -16.89
CA GLY A 2 7.34 0.70 -16.06
C GLY A 2 6.09 1.52 -16.31
N ALA A 3 5.32 1.78 -15.28
CA ALA A 3 4.14 2.62 -15.37
C ALA A 3 4.41 4.02 -14.80
N GLY A 4 5.53 4.15 -14.20
CA GLY A 4 5.92 5.05 -13.24
C GLY A 4 5.88 6.52 -13.42
N PRO A 5 6.12 7.28 -12.34
CA PRO A 5 5.40 6.99 -11.12
C PRO A 5 3.94 7.42 -11.22
N TYR A 6 3.08 6.69 -10.57
CA TYR A 6 1.65 6.97 -10.57
C TYR A 6 1.14 6.89 -9.13
N ARG A 7 0.53 7.97 -8.63
CA ARG A 7 -0.04 7.99 -7.28
C ARG A 7 -1.27 7.09 -7.23
N LEU A 8 -1.09 5.87 -6.70
CA LEU A 8 -2.16 4.91 -6.61
C LEU A 8 -3.14 5.25 -5.48
N LEU A 9 -2.59 5.70 -4.34
CA LEU A 9 -3.34 5.82 -3.12
C LEU A 9 -2.75 6.94 -2.27
N ASP A 10 -3.60 7.77 -1.66
CA ASP A 10 -3.17 8.77 -0.69
C ASP A 10 -4.32 9.08 0.27
N THR A 11 -4.24 8.57 1.48
CA THR A 11 -5.30 8.76 2.48
C THR A 11 -5.38 10.19 3.01
N ARG A 12 -4.35 11.01 2.78
CA ARG A 12 -4.37 12.42 3.19
C ARG A 12 -5.36 13.23 2.36
N TYR A 13 -5.55 12.85 1.08
CA TYR A 13 -6.34 13.61 0.12
C TYR A 13 -7.51 12.82 -0.46
N GLY A 14 -7.71 11.57 -0.06
CA GLY A 14 -8.81 10.76 -0.57
C GLY A 14 -8.60 10.21 -1.97
N ILE A 15 -7.36 9.99 -2.38
CA ILE A 15 -7.06 9.35 -3.67
C ILE A 15 -7.20 7.84 -3.49
N ASP A 16 -8.19 7.25 -4.17
CA ASP A 16 -8.55 5.82 -4.15
C ASP A 16 -8.72 5.22 -2.76
N ALA A 17 -9.02 6.06 -1.77
CA ALA A 17 -9.34 5.66 -0.40
C ALA A 17 -10.06 6.83 0.27
N PRO A 18 -10.79 6.59 1.35
CA PRO A 18 -11.35 7.70 2.11
C PRO A 18 -10.26 8.66 2.59
N ALA A 19 -10.54 9.95 2.59
CA ALA A 19 -9.62 10.99 3.06
C ALA A 19 -9.57 10.96 4.59
N LYS A 20 -9.04 9.88 5.15
CA LYS A 20 -8.87 9.70 6.59
C LYS A 20 -7.75 8.71 6.86
N ARG A 21 -7.21 8.81 8.05
CA ARG A 21 -6.13 7.93 8.51
C ARG A 21 -6.62 6.48 8.63
N VAL A 22 -5.72 5.54 8.43
CA VAL A 22 -6.01 4.12 8.63
C VAL A 22 -5.90 3.82 10.12
N GLY A 23 -6.98 3.38 10.72
CA GLY A 23 -7.03 3.06 12.15
C GLY A 23 -6.33 1.75 12.49
N ALA A 24 -6.20 1.49 13.80
CA ALA A 24 -5.58 0.28 14.33
C ALA A 24 -6.35 -0.96 13.85
N GLY A 25 -5.62 -1.93 13.30
CA GLY A 25 -6.20 -3.14 12.74
C GLY A 25 -6.91 -2.93 11.40
N GLY A 26 -6.87 -1.69 10.85
CA GLY A 26 -7.52 -1.38 9.58
C GLY A 26 -6.72 -1.88 8.38
N THR A 27 -7.43 -2.25 7.32
CA THR A 27 -6.82 -2.70 6.07
C THR A 27 -7.44 -1.93 4.91
N LEU A 28 -6.58 -1.41 4.03
CA LEU A 28 -6.99 -0.83 2.76
C LEU A 28 -6.87 -1.89 1.67
N ALA A 29 -7.90 -2.04 0.87
CA ALA A 29 -7.87 -2.88 -0.33
C ALA A 29 -7.89 -1.95 -1.54
N VAL A 30 -6.89 -2.06 -2.42
CA VAL A 30 -6.72 -1.14 -3.53
C VAL A 30 -6.60 -1.90 -4.84
N LYS A 31 -7.45 -1.56 -5.79
CA LYS A 31 -7.38 -2.13 -7.15
C LYS A 31 -6.14 -1.60 -7.85
N VAL A 32 -5.35 -2.49 -8.42
CA VAL A 32 -4.11 -2.15 -9.12
C VAL A 32 -4.12 -2.62 -10.57
N ALA A 33 -4.59 -3.83 -10.83
CA ALA A 33 -4.63 -4.36 -12.19
C ALA A 33 -5.49 -3.48 -13.10
N GLY A 34 -4.95 -3.05 -14.22
CA GLY A 34 -5.62 -2.15 -15.15
C GLY A 34 -5.56 -0.68 -14.76
N ILE A 35 -4.87 -0.34 -13.68
CA ILE A 35 -4.77 1.03 -13.17
C ILE A 35 -3.35 1.56 -13.44
N GLY A 36 -3.24 2.84 -13.84
CA GLY A 36 -1.94 3.51 -13.96
C GLY A 36 -0.95 2.84 -14.91
N GLY A 37 -1.43 2.18 -15.96
CA GLY A 37 -0.59 1.48 -16.91
C GLY A 37 -0.24 0.05 -16.52
N ILE A 38 -0.78 -0.45 -15.39
CA ILE A 38 -0.54 -1.82 -14.96
C ILE A 38 -1.45 -2.76 -15.78
N PRO A 39 -0.90 -3.80 -16.45
CA PRO A 39 -1.73 -4.74 -17.21
C PRO A 39 -2.70 -5.51 -16.33
N LEU A 40 -3.83 -5.90 -16.92
CA LEU A 40 -4.82 -6.72 -16.20
C LEU A 40 -4.26 -8.06 -15.74
N GLY A 41 -3.29 -8.60 -16.48
CA GLY A 41 -2.67 -9.88 -16.15
C GLY A 41 -1.44 -9.79 -15.23
N ALA A 42 -1.15 -8.62 -14.68
CA ALA A 42 0.00 -8.48 -13.80
C ALA A 42 -0.15 -9.36 -12.55
N THR A 43 0.95 -9.96 -12.11
CA THR A 43 0.97 -10.82 -10.91
C THR A 43 1.55 -10.13 -9.70
N SER A 44 2.42 -9.14 -9.91
CA SER A 44 3.04 -8.35 -8.84
C SER A 44 3.25 -6.92 -9.30
N VAL A 45 3.35 -6.01 -8.35
CA VAL A 45 3.64 -4.60 -8.63
C VAL A 45 4.81 -4.13 -7.78
N LEU A 46 5.54 -3.16 -8.32
CA LEU A 46 6.58 -2.44 -7.62
C LEU A 46 5.99 -1.13 -7.13
N VAL A 47 6.02 -0.92 -5.83
CA VAL A 47 5.33 0.20 -5.17
C VAL A 47 6.27 0.88 -4.19
N ASN A 48 6.30 2.22 -4.22
CA ASN A 48 6.83 3.00 -3.12
C ASN A 48 5.70 3.16 -2.10
N LEU A 49 5.84 2.51 -0.96
CA LEU A 49 4.88 2.56 0.13
C LEU A 49 5.38 3.51 1.20
N THR A 50 4.57 4.50 1.55
CA THR A 50 4.90 5.49 2.58
C THR A 50 3.86 5.44 3.68
N GLY A 51 4.33 5.38 4.92
CA GLY A 51 3.54 5.66 6.11
C GLY A 51 3.97 6.99 6.68
N THR A 52 3.04 7.82 7.14
CA THR A 52 3.37 9.13 7.66
C THR A 52 2.52 9.51 8.88
N GLY A 53 3.19 10.02 9.90
CA GLY A 53 2.59 10.58 11.09
C GLY A 53 1.76 9.62 11.92
N PRO A 54 2.22 8.36 12.18
CA PRO A 54 1.43 7.46 13.02
C PRO A 54 1.30 8.01 14.43
N THR A 55 0.14 7.75 15.04
CA THR A 55 -0.15 8.20 16.41
C THR A 55 0.48 7.29 17.46
N ALA A 56 0.98 6.12 17.06
CA ALA A 56 1.67 5.17 17.91
C ALA A 56 2.71 4.44 17.08
N THR A 57 3.70 3.83 17.73
CA THR A 57 4.61 2.91 17.05
C THR A 57 3.80 1.82 16.39
N THR A 58 4.03 1.60 15.10
CA THR A 58 3.24 0.67 14.32
C THR A 58 4.07 0.02 13.21
N HIS A 59 3.45 -0.88 12.47
CA HIS A 59 3.98 -1.35 11.19
C HIS A 59 2.85 -1.49 10.18
N LEU A 60 3.20 -1.26 8.93
CA LEU A 60 2.32 -1.51 7.79
C LEU A 60 2.74 -2.83 7.15
N THR A 61 1.77 -3.67 6.83
CA THR A 61 2.00 -4.93 6.13
C THR A 61 1.28 -4.88 4.79
N ALA A 62 2.03 -5.07 3.71
CA ALA A 62 1.45 -5.10 2.35
C ALA A 62 1.41 -6.55 1.86
N PHE A 63 0.27 -6.95 1.30
CA PHE A 63 0.07 -8.34 0.86
C PHE A 63 -0.97 -8.41 -0.27
N GLY A 64 -0.98 -9.53 -0.99
CA GLY A 64 -1.96 -9.78 -2.04
C GLY A 64 -3.13 -10.59 -1.54
N ALA A 65 -2.87 -11.83 -1.15
CA ALA A 65 -3.94 -12.74 -0.79
C ALA A 65 -4.15 -12.81 0.72
N GLY A 66 -5.37 -12.79 1.07
CA GLY A 66 -6.10 -13.19 2.26
C GLY A 66 -5.47 -13.12 3.63
N SER A 67 -4.26 -13.46 3.87
CA SER A 67 -3.79 -13.59 5.23
C SER A 67 -2.47 -12.87 5.50
N LEU A 68 -2.36 -12.40 6.73
CA LEU A 68 -1.10 -11.98 7.32
C LEU A 68 -0.31 -13.21 7.76
N PRO A 69 1.02 -13.18 7.74
CA PRO A 69 1.87 -12.06 7.37
C PRO A 69 1.92 -11.85 5.87
N GLY A 70 2.10 -10.60 5.48
CA GLY A 70 2.32 -10.25 4.10
C GLY A 70 3.77 -10.39 3.69
N VAL A 71 4.06 -9.89 2.51
CA VAL A 71 5.38 -10.00 1.91
C VAL A 71 6.36 -8.94 2.41
N MET A 72 5.87 -7.91 3.09
CA MET A 72 6.77 -6.90 3.65
C MET A 72 6.11 -6.15 4.80
N ASN A 73 6.95 -5.67 5.70
CA ASN A 73 6.54 -4.79 6.79
C ASN A 73 7.35 -3.49 6.73
N LEU A 74 6.67 -2.37 6.94
CA LEU A 74 7.28 -1.06 7.11
C LEU A 74 7.08 -0.61 8.55
N ASN A 75 8.16 -0.55 9.32
CA ASN A 75 8.11 -0.14 10.73
C ASN A 75 8.19 1.37 10.85
N LEU A 76 7.37 1.93 11.73
CA LEU A 76 7.27 3.37 11.94
C LEU A 76 7.24 3.68 13.44
N ALA A 77 8.07 4.62 13.86
CA ALA A 77 7.95 5.23 15.19
C ALA A 77 6.85 6.29 15.16
N THR A 78 6.32 6.63 16.33
CA THR A 78 5.31 7.69 16.45
C THR A 78 5.76 8.97 15.74
N GLY A 79 4.90 9.50 14.88
CA GLY A 79 5.16 10.74 14.14
C GLY A 79 6.11 10.61 12.95
N GLU A 80 6.71 9.45 12.75
CA GLU A 80 7.71 9.24 11.69
C GLU A 80 7.07 9.20 10.31
N THR A 81 7.83 9.63 9.30
CA THR A 81 7.50 9.37 7.89
C THR A 81 8.59 8.51 7.30
N ARG A 82 8.20 7.41 6.68
CA ARG A 82 9.16 6.47 6.08
C ARG A 82 8.58 5.88 4.82
N THR A 83 9.46 5.70 3.83
CA THR A 83 9.10 5.11 2.53
C THR A 83 9.94 3.87 2.28
N VAL A 84 9.33 2.86 1.69
CA VAL A 84 10.03 1.66 1.25
C VAL A 84 9.57 1.29 -0.16
N LEU A 85 10.50 0.80 -0.96
CA LEU A 85 10.20 0.24 -2.28
C LEU A 85 9.95 -1.25 -2.10
N ALA A 86 8.77 -1.71 -2.51
CA ALA A 86 8.35 -3.09 -2.27
C ALA A 86 7.76 -3.72 -3.53
N VAL A 87 8.01 -5.02 -3.70
CA VAL A 87 7.31 -5.84 -4.68
C VAL A 87 6.17 -6.53 -3.94
N ILE A 88 4.94 -6.25 -4.36
CA ILE A 88 3.74 -6.76 -3.70
C ILE A 88 2.96 -7.62 -4.69
N PRO A 89 2.69 -8.90 -4.36
CA PRO A 89 1.86 -9.73 -5.22
C PRO A 89 0.40 -9.24 -5.20
N LEU A 90 -0.28 -9.38 -6.33
CA LEU A 90 -1.70 -9.07 -6.43
C LEU A 90 -2.52 -10.29 -6.00
N ASP A 91 -3.71 -10.05 -5.45
CA ASP A 91 -4.65 -11.14 -5.26
C ASP A 91 -5.30 -11.52 -6.60
N SER A 92 -6.19 -12.53 -6.59
CA SER A 92 -6.81 -13.02 -7.81
C SER A 92 -7.73 -12.01 -8.50
N ASN A 93 -8.10 -10.95 -7.80
CA ASN A 93 -8.94 -9.87 -8.32
C ASN A 93 -8.13 -8.62 -8.72
N GLY A 94 -6.81 -8.68 -8.62
CA GLY A 94 -5.94 -7.57 -9.00
C GLY A 94 -5.80 -6.49 -7.94
N TYR A 95 -6.00 -6.82 -6.68
CA TYR A 95 -5.87 -5.90 -5.55
C TYR A 95 -4.61 -6.17 -4.75
N ILE A 96 -4.10 -5.11 -4.12
CA ILE A 96 -3.16 -5.23 -3.00
C ILE A 96 -3.87 -4.75 -1.73
N HIS A 97 -3.36 -5.19 -0.59
CA HIS A 97 -3.91 -4.86 0.72
C HIS A 97 -2.82 -4.29 1.60
N ILE A 98 -3.14 -3.26 2.36
CA ILE A 98 -2.20 -2.59 3.26
C ILE A 98 -2.85 -2.52 4.63
N HIS A 99 -2.22 -3.16 5.62
CA HIS A 99 -2.74 -3.30 6.98
C HIS A 99 -1.92 -2.46 7.95
N ASN A 100 -2.59 -1.72 8.82
CA ASN A 100 -1.95 -0.98 9.92
C ASN A 100 -2.19 -1.70 11.25
N ALA A 101 -1.10 -1.95 11.98
CA ALA A 101 -1.18 -2.71 13.23
C ALA A 101 -1.71 -1.88 14.40
N ASN A 102 -1.18 -0.68 14.61
CA ASN A 102 -1.44 0.11 15.83
C ASN A 102 -1.69 1.57 15.51
N GLY A 103 -2.46 2.24 16.38
CA GLY A 103 -2.74 3.66 16.24
C GLY A 103 -3.41 4.00 14.91
N SER A 104 -3.27 5.23 14.45
CA SER A 104 -3.73 5.64 13.13
C SER A 104 -2.58 6.25 12.33
N VAL A 105 -2.61 6.09 11.02
CA VAL A 105 -1.51 6.50 10.14
C VAL A 105 -2.06 6.89 8.77
N ASN A 106 -1.42 7.85 8.12
CA ASN A 106 -1.70 8.11 6.71
C ASN A 106 -0.81 7.23 5.83
N VAL A 107 -1.37 6.75 4.74
CA VAL A 107 -0.72 5.84 3.81
C VAL A 107 -0.72 6.43 2.42
N ILE A 108 0.42 6.33 1.76
CA ILE A 108 0.62 6.76 0.39
C ILE A 108 1.25 5.60 -0.37
N ALA A 109 0.76 5.32 -1.56
CA ALA A 109 1.35 4.30 -2.42
C ALA A 109 1.52 4.84 -3.83
N ASP A 110 2.74 4.76 -4.34
CA ASP A 110 3.07 5.18 -5.70
C ASP A 110 3.53 3.97 -6.51
N LEU A 111 2.87 3.74 -7.65
CA LEU A 111 3.24 2.65 -8.56
C LEU A 111 4.49 3.01 -9.33
N GLU A 112 5.44 2.06 -9.41
CA GLU A 112 6.68 2.21 -10.16
C GLU A 112 6.78 1.24 -11.33
N GLY A 113 6.09 0.10 -11.26
CA GLY A 113 6.11 -0.89 -12.32
C GLY A 113 5.31 -2.13 -11.99
N SER A 114 5.40 -3.12 -12.86
CA SER A 114 4.68 -4.38 -12.67
C SER A 114 5.48 -5.55 -13.24
N PHE A 115 5.08 -6.75 -12.82
CA PHE A 115 5.65 -8.03 -13.28
C PHE A 115 4.52 -8.99 -13.65
N GLY A 116 4.87 -9.94 -14.48
CA GLY A 116 3.98 -10.99 -14.85
C GLY A 116 3.28 -10.86 -16.13
#